data_03ee148c8b3fe5d0c962a97110fa3b36
#
_entry.id   03ee148c8b3fe5d0c962a97110fa3b36
#
_cell.length_a   1.000
_cell.length_b   1.000
_cell.length_c   1.000
_cell.angle_alpha   90.00
_cell.angle_beta   90.00
_cell.angle_gamma   90.00
#
_symmetry.space_group_name_H-M   'P 1'
#
loop_
_entity.id
_entity.type
_entity.pdbx_description
1 polymer ?
#
loop_
_entity_poly.entity_id
_entity_poly.type
_entity_poly.pdbx_seq_one_letter_code
_entity_poly.pdbx_strand_id
1 'polypeptide(L)'
;MLASMEFQDVVRRRRMVRNFDSRPLSAELVDRVVTNALGGPSAGFTQGTELLVLEGPEQTGRYWDACFPAHRRSGFRWPGVLRAPLLIVPLGSREAYLDRYAEADKGWIDRDPSRWPVAYWDVDAAFATLLALLTAVDAGLGALFFRVFEPDALRAEFAIPVRFAPVGTIAIGHPLTDEPSPSLARGRRPPSELVHRGGW
;
A
#
# COMPACT_ATOMS: atom_id res chain seq x y z
N MET A 1 -9.91 -11.52 -21.32
CA MET A 1 -10.36 -10.39 -20.45
C MET A 1 -10.52 -10.96 -19.05
N LEU A 2 -9.80 -10.41 -18.05
CA LEU A 2 -10.05 -10.77 -16.65
C LEU A 2 -11.46 -10.25 -16.29
N ALA A 3 -12.29 -11.10 -15.66
CA ALA A 3 -13.60 -10.69 -15.18
C ALA A 3 -13.43 -9.60 -14.12
N SER A 4 -14.24 -8.53 -14.21
CA SER A 4 -14.28 -7.47 -13.20
C SER A 4 -15.53 -7.64 -12.33
N MET A 5 -15.41 -7.25 -11.05
CA MET A 5 -16.56 -7.21 -10.13
C MET A 5 -17.27 -5.86 -10.22
N GLU A 6 -18.55 -5.84 -9.84
CA GLU A 6 -19.21 -4.57 -9.54
C GLU A 6 -18.51 -3.85 -8.38
N PHE A 7 -18.32 -2.53 -8.52
CA PHE A 7 -17.57 -1.72 -7.53
C PHE A 7 -18.07 -1.90 -6.09
N GLN A 8 -19.39 -1.96 -5.90
CA GLN A 8 -19.99 -2.17 -4.57
C GLN A 8 -19.61 -3.53 -3.98
N ASP A 9 -19.43 -4.56 -4.83
CA ASP A 9 -18.98 -5.88 -4.40
C ASP A 9 -17.51 -5.87 -3.99
N VAL A 10 -16.67 -5.17 -4.74
CA VAL A 10 -15.25 -4.97 -4.39
C VAL A 10 -15.13 -4.33 -3.00
N VAL A 11 -15.85 -3.23 -2.77
CA VAL A 11 -15.82 -2.52 -1.48
C VAL A 11 -16.31 -3.42 -0.32
N ARG A 12 -17.40 -4.17 -0.53
CA ARG A 12 -17.95 -5.07 0.49
C ARG A 12 -17.04 -6.25 0.80
N ARG A 13 -16.39 -6.84 -0.21
CA ARG A 13 -15.53 -8.02 -0.08
C ARG A 13 -14.14 -7.68 0.42
N ARG A 14 -13.71 -6.42 0.27
CA ARG A 14 -12.38 -6.01 0.74
C ARG A 14 -12.21 -6.31 2.23
N ARG A 15 -11.27 -7.17 2.52
CA ARG A 15 -10.79 -7.49 3.88
C ARG A 15 -9.28 -7.61 3.88
N MET A 16 -8.66 -7.56 5.04
CA MET A 16 -7.23 -7.82 5.19
C MET A 16 -7.00 -9.33 5.31
N VAL A 17 -6.36 -9.91 4.31
CA VAL A 17 -6.01 -11.35 4.24
C VAL A 17 -4.62 -11.55 4.83
N ARG A 18 -4.47 -12.54 5.70
CA ARG A 18 -3.20 -12.83 6.41
C ARG A 18 -2.66 -14.23 6.15
N ASN A 19 -3.25 -14.93 5.19
CA ASN A 19 -2.82 -16.26 4.81
C ASN A 19 -2.90 -16.42 3.29
N PHE A 20 -1.75 -16.64 2.66
CA PHE A 20 -1.62 -16.70 1.21
C PHE A 20 -1.08 -18.05 0.75
N ASP A 21 -1.51 -18.48 -0.43
CA ASP A 21 -0.86 -19.49 -1.23
C ASP A 21 0.41 -18.88 -1.85
N SER A 22 1.49 -19.64 -1.95
CA SER A 22 2.74 -19.19 -2.55
C SER A 22 2.76 -19.24 -4.08
N ARG A 23 1.66 -19.64 -4.73
CA ARG A 23 1.56 -19.66 -6.19
C ARG A 23 1.85 -18.29 -6.79
N PRO A 24 2.69 -18.22 -7.83
CA PRO A 24 2.96 -16.96 -8.52
C PRO A 24 1.67 -16.33 -9.06
N LEU A 25 1.66 -15.01 -9.15
CA LEU A 25 0.68 -14.27 -9.93
C LEU A 25 1.14 -14.18 -11.39
N SER A 26 0.19 -14.07 -12.34
CA SER A 26 0.57 -13.78 -13.71
C SER A 26 1.07 -12.33 -13.84
N ALA A 27 1.98 -12.09 -14.77
CA ALA A 27 2.48 -10.74 -15.05
C ALA A 27 1.33 -9.76 -15.34
N GLU A 28 0.30 -10.20 -16.08
CA GLU A 28 -0.89 -9.41 -16.40
C GLU A 28 -1.64 -8.95 -15.11
N LEU A 29 -1.72 -9.82 -14.08
CA LEU A 29 -2.34 -9.45 -12.81
C LEU A 29 -1.49 -8.44 -12.03
N VAL A 30 -0.18 -8.63 -12.01
CA VAL A 30 0.76 -7.70 -11.36
C VAL A 30 0.69 -6.34 -12.05
N ASP A 31 0.81 -6.30 -13.37
CA ASP A 31 0.74 -5.07 -14.19
C ASP A 31 -0.58 -4.33 -13.96
N ARG A 32 -1.70 -5.05 -13.89
CA ARG A 32 -3.02 -4.46 -13.61
C ARG A 32 -3.05 -3.80 -12.23
N VAL A 33 -2.52 -4.48 -11.20
CA VAL A 33 -2.46 -3.91 -9.83
C VAL A 33 -1.60 -2.66 -9.80
N VAL A 34 -0.41 -2.70 -10.40
CA VAL A 34 0.54 -1.58 -10.45
C VAL A 34 -0.04 -0.40 -11.22
N THR A 35 -0.59 -0.65 -12.42
CA THR A 35 -1.18 0.40 -13.25
C THR A 35 -2.34 1.09 -12.54
N ASN A 36 -3.25 0.33 -11.93
CA ASN A 36 -4.38 0.90 -11.21
C ASN A 36 -3.93 1.67 -9.96
N ALA A 37 -2.91 1.18 -9.24
CA ALA A 37 -2.36 1.89 -8.10
C ALA A 37 -1.84 3.27 -8.49
N LEU A 38 -1.11 3.38 -9.61
CA LEU A 38 -0.57 4.65 -10.13
C LEU A 38 -1.65 5.57 -10.74
N GLY A 39 -2.87 5.07 -10.97
CA GLY A 39 -4.02 5.85 -11.44
C GLY A 39 -4.67 6.74 -10.37
N GLY A 40 -4.14 6.78 -9.16
CA GLY A 40 -4.65 7.62 -8.07
C GLY A 40 -4.49 9.12 -8.33
N PRO A 41 -5.33 9.96 -7.70
CA PRO A 41 -5.15 11.41 -7.75
C PRO A 41 -3.87 11.82 -7.03
N SER A 42 -3.27 12.96 -7.46
CA SER A 42 -2.18 13.57 -6.71
C SER A 42 -2.32 15.09 -6.64
N ALA A 43 -2.00 15.67 -5.48
CA ALA A 43 -2.09 17.11 -5.28
C ALA A 43 -1.22 17.86 -6.29
N GLY A 44 -1.81 18.82 -7.01
CA GLY A 44 -1.13 19.55 -8.08
C GLY A 44 -0.68 18.70 -9.27
N PHE A 45 -1.21 17.49 -9.41
CA PHE A 45 -0.78 16.48 -10.38
C PHE A 45 0.73 16.19 -10.27
N THR A 46 1.21 16.14 -9.03
CA THR A 46 2.65 15.97 -8.71
C THR A 46 3.17 14.59 -9.12
N GLN A 47 2.35 13.53 -9.02
CA GLN A 47 2.74 12.15 -9.30
C GLN A 47 3.99 11.71 -8.50
N GLY A 48 4.08 12.17 -7.24
CA GLY A 48 5.23 11.94 -6.35
C GLY A 48 5.21 10.60 -5.63
N THR A 49 4.37 9.65 -6.07
CA THR A 49 4.31 8.29 -5.54
C THR A 49 5.03 7.35 -6.49
N GLU A 50 5.96 6.56 -5.95
CA GLU A 50 6.61 5.44 -6.65
C GLU A 50 6.29 4.12 -5.96
N LEU A 51 6.43 3.01 -6.67
CA LEU A 51 6.15 1.67 -6.16
C LEU A 51 7.40 0.80 -6.28
N LEU A 52 7.88 0.25 -5.17
CA LEU A 52 8.80 -0.88 -5.20
C LEU A 52 7.96 -2.15 -5.31
N VAL A 53 8.10 -2.87 -6.40
CA VAL A 53 7.37 -4.12 -6.69
C VAL A 53 8.33 -5.30 -6.53
N LEU A 54 7.96 -6.26 -5.71
CA LEU A 54 8.78 -7.43 -5.38
C LEU A 54 7.99 -8.69 -5.68
N GLU A 55 8.45 -9.47 -6.66
CA GLU A 55 7.77 -10.64 -7.17
C GLU A 55 8.54 -11.92 -6.89
N GLY A 56 7.80 -12.95 -6.55
CA GLY A 56 8.34 -14.29 -6.35
C GLY A 56 9.17 -14.45 -5.07
N PRO A 57 9.56 -15.70 -4.75
CA PRO A 57 10.15 -16.04 -3.45
C PRO A 57 11.52 -15.42 -3.22
N GLU A 58 12.29 -15.13 -4.27
CA GLU A 58 13.61 -14.52 -4.14
C GLU A 58 13.47 -13.05 -3.66
N GLN A 59 12.71 -12.23 -4.37
CA GLN A 59 12.58 -10.81 -4.04
C GLN A 59 11.79 -10.59 -2.75
N THR A 60 10.69 -11.32 -2.56
CA THR A 60 9.91 -11.24 -1.32
C THR A 60 10.70 -11.77 -0.12
N GLY A 61 11.54 -12.80 -0.32
CA GLY A 61 12.45 -13.33 0.69
C GLY A 61 13.44 -12.28 1.18
N ARG A 62 14.10 -11.56 0.26
CA ARG A 62 14.99 -10.44 0.59
C ARG A 62 14.29 -9.36 1.42
N TYR A 63 13.05 -9.02 1.06
CA TYR A 63 12.24 -8.08 1.86
C TYR A 63 12.05 -8.59 3.30
N TRP A 64 11.63 -9.85 3.44
CA TRP A 64 11.38 -10.42 4.75
C TRP A 64 12.65 -10.54 5.57
N ASP A 65 13.79 -10.86 4.97
CA ASP A 65 15.08 -10.96 5.68
C ASP A 65 15.57 -9.60 6.17
N ALA A 66 15.38 -8.55 5.39
CA ALA A 66 15.72 -7.19 5.77
C ALA A 66 14.75 -6.60 6.81
N CYS A 67 13.43 -6.69 6.53
CA CYS A 67 12.42 -5.96 7.28
C CYS A 67 11.79 -6.73 8.45
N PHE A 68 11.84 -8.07 8.42
CA PHE A 68 11.29 -8.94 9.45
C PHE A 68 12.18 -10.18 9.64
N PRO A 69 13.38 -10.00 10.22
CA PRO A 69 14.40 -11.05 10.29
C PRO A 69 13.96 -12.27 11.10
N ALA A 70 14.64 -13.40 10.88
CA ALA A 70 14.24 -14.72 11.39
C ALA A 70 13.94 -14.75 12.90
N HIS A 71 14.74 -14.04 13.72
CA HIS A 71 14.54 -13.99 15.16
C HIS A 71 13.21 -13.34 15.60
N ARG A 72 12.59 -12.50 14.75
CA ARG A 72 11.27 -11.90 14.99
C ARG A 72 10.10 -12.73 14.42
N ARG A 73 10.40 -13.75 13.58
CA ARG A 73 9.39 -14.63 12.98
C ARG A 73 8.91 -15.70 13.96
N SER A 74 9.73 -16.05 14.94
CA SER A 74 9.35 -16.99 16.00
C SER A 74 8.16 -16.43 16.78
N GLY A 75 7.06 -17.20 16.82
CA GLY A 75 5.81 -16.76 17.47
C GLY A 75 4.98 -15.74 16.69
N PHE A 76 5.35 -15.41 15.44
CA PHE A 76 4.52 -14.53 14.60
C PHE A 76 3.16 -15.17 14.32
N ARG A 77 2.10 -14.49 14.73
CA ARG A 77 0.73 -15.03 14.72
C ARG A 77 0.23 -15.42 13.32
N TRP A 78 0.69 -14.73 12.27
CA TRP A 78 0.19 -14.93 10.91
C TRP A 78 1.32 -15.30 9.93
N PRO A 79 1.97 -16.46 10.09
CA PRO A 79 3.11 -16.84 9.24
C PRO A 79 2.72 -16.97 7.76
N GLY A 80 1.44 -17.15 7.46
CA GLY A 80 0.90 -17.19 6.10
C GLY A 80 1.10 -15.91 5.30
N VAL A 81 1.34 -14.75 5.95
CA VAL A 81 1.67 -13.50 5.27
C VAL A 81 3.01 -13.59 4.55
N LEU A 82 3.97 -14.33 5.12
CA LEU A 82 5.31 -14.48 4.56
C LEU A 82 5.35 -15.26 3.23
N ARG A 83 4.24 -15.90 2.87
CA ARG A 83 4.10 -16.65 1.61
C ARG A 83 3.51 -15.85 0.45
N ALA A 84 3.13 -14.60 0.70
CA ALA A 84 2.59 -13.76 -0.36
C ALA A 84 3.56 -13.68 -1.55
N PRO A 85 3.12 -14.02 -2.78
CA PRO A 85 3.99 -14.03 -3.96
C PRO A 85 4.31 -12.64 -4.49
N LEU A 86 3.60 -11.61 -4.03
CA LEU A 86 3.80 -10.22 -4.44
C LEU A 86 3.79 -9.32 -3.21
N LEU A 87 4.82 -8.50 -3.08
CA LEU A 87 4.87 -7.36 -2.16
C LEU A 87 5.02 -6.07 -2.95
N ILE A 88 4.25 -5.05 -2.58
CA ILE A 88 4.37 -3.70 -3.13
C ILE A 88 4.60 -2.74 -1.98
N VAL A 89 5.63 -1.90 -2.09
CA VAL A 89 5.93 -0.85 -1.12
C VAL A 89 5.64 0.51 -1.78
N PRO A 90 4.53 1.17 -1.45
CA PRO A 90 4.28 2.54 -1.88
C PRO A 90 5.26 3.51 -1.20
N LEU A 91 5.88 4.36 -1.99
CA LEU A 91 6.90 5.32 -1.61
C LEU A 91 6.40 6.73 -1.92
N GLY A 92 6.34 7.60 -0.92
CA GLY A 92 6.03 9.02 -1.09
C GLY A 92 7.30 9.86 -1.13
N SER A 93 7.33 10.91 -1.96
CA SER A 93 8.43 11.86 -2.03
C SER A 93 7.97 13.28 -1.69
N ARG A 94 8.30 13.76 -0.48
CA ARG A 94 8.04 15.16 -0.11
C ARG A 94 8.69 16.14 -1.07
N GLU A 95 9.94 15.87 -1.47
CA GLU A 95 10.70 16.72 -2.38
C GLU A 95 9.97 16.92 -3.72
N ALA A 96 9.34 15.88 -4.28
CA ALA A 96 8.57 15.99 -5.51
C ALA A 96 7.44 17.03 -5.40
N TYR A 97 6.78 17.14 -4.23
CA TYR A 97 5.72 18.13 -3.99
C TYR A 97 6.30 19.54 -3.82
N LEU A 98 7.42 19.67 -3.13
CA LEU A 98 8.09 20.96 -2.97
C LEU A 98 8.59 21.47 -4.33
N ASP A 99 9.14 20.60 -5.18
CA ASP A 99 9.58 20.93 -6.53
C ASP A 99 8.41 21.34 -7.42
N ARG A 100 7.35 20.51 -7.46
CA ARG A 100 6.15 20.79 -8.27
C ARG A 100 5.48 22.11 -7.91
N TYR A 101 5.39 22.43 -6.63
CA TYR A 101 4.76 23.67 -6.17
C TYR A 101 5.67 24.89 -6.29
N ALA A 102 6.96 24.70 -6.54
CA ALA A 102 7.88 25.78 -6.91
C ALA A 102 7.79 26.18 -8.39
N GLU A 103 7.10 25.37 -9.23
CA GLU A 103 6.89 25.69 -10.64
C GLU A 103 6.03 26.95 -10.83
N ALA A 104 6.11 27.56 -12.02
CA ALA A 104 5.53 28.87 -12.32
C ALA A 104 4.01 28.97 -12.09
N ASP A 105 3.26 27.89 -12.33
CA ASP A 105 1.80 27.84 -12.13
C ASP A 105 1.39 27.76 -10.66
N LYS A 106 2.30 27.42 -9.74
CA LYS A 106 2.08 27.34 -8.29
C LYS A 106 2.77 28.45 -7.52
N GLY A 107 4.00 28.79 -7.92
CA GLY A 107 4.73 29.95 -7.42
C GLY A 107 5.29 29.85 -6.00
N TRP A 108 5.34 28.66 -5.38
CA TRP A 108 5.91 28.47 -4.04
C TRP A 108 7.42 28.26 -4.11
N ILE A 109 8.13 29.26 -4.63
CA ILE A 109 9.57 29.19 -4.95
C ILE A 109 10.47 28.95 -3.73
N ASP A 110 9.98 29.27 -2.53
CA ASP A 110 10.68 29.03 -1.27
C ASP A 110 10.75 27.56 -0.88
N ARG A 111 9.95 26.70 -1.50
CA ARG A 111 9.87 25.26 -1.21
C ARG A 111 9.66 24.96 0.28
N ASP A 112 8.96 25.84 1.00
CA ASP A 112 8.76 25.73 2.43
C ASP A 112 7.77 24.60 2.77
N PRO A 113 8.21 23.53 3.46
CA PRO A 113 7.34 22.43 3.85
C PRO A 113 6.26 22.83 4.87
N SER A 114 6.42 23.96 5.58
CA SER A 114 5.42 24.45 6.54
C SER A 114 4.12 24.89 5.89
N ARG A 115 4.13 25.15 4.58
CA ARG A 115 2.91 25.40 3.78
C ARG A 115 2.01 24.18 3.62
N TRP A 116 2.48 23.01 4.02
CA TRP A 116 1.77 21.76 3.92
C TRP A 116 1.31 21.27 5.31
N PRO A 117 0.16 21.73 5.82
CA PRO A 117 -0.36 21.28 7.12
C PRO A 117 -0.75 19.79 7.09
N VAL A 118 -0.93 19.25 5.89
CA VAL A 118 -1.16 17.82 5.63
C VAL A 118 -0.07 17.32 4.68
N ALA A 119 0.54 16.18 5.00
CA ALA A 119 1.55 15.53 4.18
C ALA A 119 0.91 14.84 2.95
N TYR A 120 0.62 15.60 1.89
CA TYR A 120 -0.07 15.06 0.71
C TYR A 120 0.74 13.99 -0.01
N TRP A 121 2.07 13.96 0.11
CA TRP A 121 2.90 12.85 -0.37
C TRP A 121 2.56 11.50 0.28
N ASP A 122 2.11 11.50 1.54
CA ASP A 122 1.64 10.29 2.22
C ASP A 122 0.17 10.00 1.88
N VAL A 123 -0.66 11.03 1.74
CA VAL A 123 -2.08 10.90 1.36
C VAL A 123 -2.21 10.28 -0.03
N ASP A 124 -1.46 10.80 -1.00
CA ASP A 124 -1.54 10.32 -2.38
C ASP A 124 -0.97 8.90 -2.52
N ALA A 125 0.11 8.57 -1.78
CA ALA A 125 0.61 7.21 -1.68
C ALA A 125 -0.41 6.26 -0.98
N ALA A 126 -1.23 6.77 -0.05
CA ALA A 126 -2.33 6.00 0.53
C ALA A 126 -3.48 5.78 -0.48
N PHE A 127 -3.75 6.73 -1.39
CA PHE A 127 -4.70 6.50 -2.50
C PHE A 127 -4.20 5.39 -3.44
N ALA A 128 -2.93 5.42 -3.83
CA ALA A 128 -2.31 4.36 -4.61
C ALA A 128 -2.42 2.99 -3.89
N THR A 129 -2.16 2.97 -2.58
CA THR A 129 -2.33 1.79 -1.73
C THR A 129 -3.75 1.26 -1.78
N LEU A 130 -4.75 2.14 -1.61
CA LEU A 130 -6.15 1.73 -1.63
C LEU A 130 -6.56 1.15 -2.98
N LEU A 131 -6.12 1.77 -4.08
CA LEU A 131 -6.40 1.28 -5.44
C LEU A 131 -5.78 -0.10 -5.68
N ALA A 132 -4.55 -0.35 -5.20
CA ALA A 132 -3.93 -1.67 -5.25
C ALA A 132 -4.75 -2.71 -4.48
N LEU A 133 -5.21 -2.39 -3.26
CA LEU A 133 -6.04 -3.27 -2.44
C LEU A 133 -7.38 -3.61 -3.12
N LEU A 134 -8.04 -2.62 -3.71
CA LEU A 134 -9.32 -2.81 -4.42
C LEU A 134 -9.13 -3.62 -5.70
N THR A 135 -8.07 -3.35 -6.45
CA THR A 135 -7.73 -4.11 -7.67
C THR A 135 -7.45 -5.59 -7.36
N ALA A 136 -6.72 -5.86 -6.27
CA ALA A 136 -6.49 -7.24 -5.84
C ALA A 136 -7.82 -7.95 -5.55
N VAL A 137 -8.77 -7.30 -4.85
CA VAL A 137 -10.09 -7.88 -4.57
C VAL A 137 -10.89 -8.10 -5.85
N ASP A 138 -10.89 -7.12 -6.77
CA ASP A 138 -11.56 -7.23 -8.07
C ASP A 138 -11.01 -8.41 -8.90
N ALA A 139 -9.72 -8.69 -8.78
CA ALA A 139 -9.06 -9.84 -9.40
C ALA A 139 -9.26 -11.18 -8.65
N GLY A 140 -10.08 -11.21 -7.59
CA GLY A 140 -10.27 -12.41 -6.76
C GLY A 140 -9.08 -12.77 -5.87
N LEU A 141 -8.12 -11.83 -5.70
CA LEU A 141 -6.96 -12.00 -4.84
C LEU A 141 -7.24 -11.51 -3.41
N GLY A 142 -6.42 -11.97 -2.48
CA GLY A 142 -6.31 -11.41 -1.14
C GLY A 142 -5.24 -10.33 -1.07
N ALA A 143 -5.44 -9.36 -0.18
CA ALA A 143 -4.44 -8.34 0.09
C ALA A 143 -4.39 -7.97 1.58
N LEU A 144 -3.19 -7.58 2.04
CA LEU A 144 -2.93 -7.05 3.38
C LEU A 144 -2.06 -5.81 3.26
N PHE A 145 -2.46 -4.70 3.89
CA PHE A 145 -1.60 -3.54 4.10
C PHE A 145 -1.08 -3.55 5.54
N PHE A 146 0.22 -3.32 5.71
CA PHE A 146 0.88 -3.26 7.01
C PHE A 146 2.08 -2.30 6.98
N ARG A 147 2.55 -1.91 8.16
CA ARG A 147 3.71 -1.02 8.28
C ARG A 147 5.01 -1.69 7.82
N VAL A 148 5.95 -0.93 7.31
CA VAL A 148 7.34 -1.38 7.20
C VAL A 148 7.94 -1.45 8.60
N PHE A 149 8.51 -2.59 8.98
CA PHE A 149 9.06 -2.78 10.33
C PHE A 149 10.43 -2.13 10.50
N GLU A 150 11.27 -2.19 9.46
CA GLU A 150 12.64 -1.66 9.45
C GLU A 150 12.85 -0.81 8.17
N PRO A 151 12.43 0.46 8.16
CA PRO A 151 12.50 1.30 6.96
C PRO A 151 13.93 1.53 6.45
N ASP A 152 14.90 1.65 7.35
CA ASP A 152 16.29 1.87 6.97
C ASP A 152 16.93 0.60 6.36
N ALA A 153 16.58 -0.58 6.90
CA ALA A 153 17.00 -1.86 6.31
C ALA A 153 16.37 -2.08 4.93
N LEU A 154 15.08 -1.75 4.76
CA LEU A 154 14.42 -1.78 3.46
C LEU A 154 15.13 -0.87 2.45
N ARG A 155 15.45 0.35 2.87
CA ARG A 155 16.15 1.33 2.02
C ARG A 155 17.51 0.82 1.58
N ALA A 156 18.30 0.26 2.51
CA ALA A 156 19.62 -0.28 2.23
C ALA A 156 19.55 -1.48 1.28
N GLU A 157 18.64 -2.42 1.53
CA GLU A 157 18.49 -3.65 0.76
C GLU A 157 18.10 -3.39 -0.71
N PHE A 158 17.20 -2.42 -0.94
CA PHE A 158 16.64 -2.14 -2.27
C PHE A 158 17.15 -0.83 -2.88
N ALA A 159 18.19 -0.23 -2.31
CA ALA A 159 18.81 1.01 -2.78
C ALA A 159 17.79 2.17 -2.99
N ILE A 160 16.79 2.27 -2.11
CA ILE A 160 15.75 3.29 -2.22
C ILE A 160 16.38 4.67 -1.93
N PRO A 161 16.29 5.64 -2.85
CA PRO A 161 16.83 6.98 -2.65
C PRO A 161 16.23 7.66 -1.41
N VAL A 162 17.04 8.46 -0.70
CA VAL A 162 16.67 9.11 0.58
C VAL A 162 15.41 10.00 0.46
N ARG A 163 15.15 10.55 -0.74
CA ARG A 163 13.97 11.39 -1.01
C ARG A 163 12.64 10.65 -0.94
N PHE A 164 12.65 9.32 -0.98
CA PHE A 164 11.44 8.49 -0.89
C PHE A 164 11.29 7.90 0.50
N ALA A 165 10.08 7.95 1.02
CA ALA A 165 9.72 7.33 2.30
C ALA A 165 8.65 6.25 2.08
N PRO A 166 8.83 5.04 2.65
CA PRO A 166 7.82 3.99 2.56
C PRO A 166 6.63 4.32 3.45
N VAL A 167 5.42 4.26 2.88
CA VAL A 167 4.15 4.47 3.62
C VAL A 167 3.69 3.19 4.30
N GLY A 168 4.05 2.06 3.74
CA GLY A 168 3.72 0.73 4.24
C GLY A 168 4.07 -0.33 3.22
N THR A 169 3.57 -1.55 3.43
CA THR A 169 3.74 -2.67 2.48
C THR A 169 2.40 -3.33 2.21
N ILE A 170 2.15 -3.67 0.97
CA ILE A 170 0.99 -4.44 0.52
C ILE A 170 1.47 -5.84 0.17
N ALA A 171 0.96 -6.87 0.87
CA ALA A 171 1.12 -8.26 0.46
C ALA A 171 -0.09 -8.68 -0.35
N ILE A 172 0.11 -9.29 -1.51
CA ILE A 172 -0.95 -9.72 -2.43
C ILE A 172 -0.68 -11.17 -2.87
N GLY A 173 -1.76 -11.96 -2.95
CA GLY A 173 -1.67 -13.35 -3.41
C GLY A 173 -3.03 -14.05 -3.40
N HIS A 174 -3.05 -15.32 -3.76
CA HIS A 174 -4.25 -16.15 -3.65
C HIS A 174 -4.60 -16.37 -2.18
N PRO A 175 -5.81 -15.98 -1.73
CA PRO A 175 -6.17 -16.11 -0.32
C PRO A 175 -6.40 -17.56 0.07
N LEU A 176 -5.88 -17.93 1.24
CA LEU A 176 -6.25 -19.15 1.96
C LEU A 176 -7.14 -18.79 3.15
N THR A 177 -7.73 -19.82 3.79
CA THR A 177 -8.44 -19.63 5.06
C THR A 177 -7.50 -19.05 6.08
N ASP A 178 -7.90 -17.93 6.72
CA ASP A 178 -7.10 -17.25 7.73
C ASP A 178 -7.91 -16.93 8.98
N GLU A 179 -7.21 -16.72 10.10
CA GLU A 179 -7.82 -16.26 11.32
C GLU A 179 -8.11 -14.76 11.24
N PRO A 180 -9.34 -14.33 11.53
CA PRO A 180 -9.67 -12.91 11.64
C PRO A 180 -8.82 -12.21 12.71
N SER A 181 -8.50 -10.94 12.48
CA SER A 181 -7.86 -10.15 13.54
C SER A 181 -8.80 -10.00 14.74
N PRO A 182 -8.31 -10.18 15.97
CA PRO A 182 -9.10 -9.93 17.20
C PRO A 182 -9.69 -8.51 17.25
N SER A 183 -9.04 -7.55 16.61
CA SER A 183 -9.53 -6.16 16.51
C SER A 183 -10.90 -6.04 15.86
N LEU A 184 -11.31 -7.01 15.05
CA LEU A 184 -12.63 -7.03 14.41
C LEU A 184 -13.78 -7.26 15.43
N ALA A 185 -13.47 -7.82 16.59
CA ALA A 185 -14.45 -7.99 17.66
C ALA A 185 -15.02 -6.65 18.20
N ARG A 186 -14.32 -5.54 17.98
CA ARG A 186 -14.81 -4.19 18.32
C ARG A 186 -16.00 -3.75 17.46
N GLY A 187 -16.25 -4.40 16.33
CA GLY A 187 -17.25 -3.99 15.37
C GLY A 187 -16.92 -2.66 14.68
N ARG A 188 -17.80 -2.24 13.77
CA ARG A 188 -17.75 -0.92 13.15
C ARG A 188 -18.61 0.05 13.95
N ARG A 189 -18.14 1.28 14.11
CA ARG A 189 -18.98 2.36 14.63
C ARG A 189 -20.12 2.62 13.63
N PRO A 190 -21.33 2.92 14.12
CA PRO A 190 -22.46 3.22 13.25
C PRO A 190 -22.24 4.54 12.50
N PRO A 191 -22.73 4.67 11.25
CA PRO A 191 -22.60 5.90 10.48
C PRO A 191 -23.11 7.16 11.20
N SER A 192 -24.12 7.02 12.05
CA SER A 192 -24.69 8.13 12.84
C SER A 192 -23.70 8.79 13.82
N GLU A 193 -22.64 8.06 14.21
CA GLU A 193 -21.57 8.61 15.06
C GLU A 193 -20.41 9.21 14.26
N LEU A 194 -20.37 8.99 12.95
CA LEU A 194 -19.22 9.32 12.10
C LEU A 194 -19.55 10.35 11.04
N VAL A 195 -20.84 10.55 10.75
CA VAL A 195 -21.30 11.45 9.68
C VAL A 195 -22.05 12.61 10.29
N HIS A 196 -21.49 13.80 10.12
CA HIS A 196 -22.07 15.06 10.59
C HIS A 196 -22.54 15.85 9.35
N ARG A 197 -23.83 16.18 9.27
CA ARG A 197 -24.44 16.86 8.13
C ARG A 197 -24.72 18.32 8.47
N GLY A 198 -24.05 19.24 7.77
CA GLY A 198 -24.25 20.67 7.95
C GLY A 198 -23.56 21.31 9.19
N GLY A 199 -22.96 20.47 10.04
CA GLY A 199 -22.24 20.91 11.25
C GLY A 199 -21.71 19.71 12.02
N TRP A 200 -20.80 19.97 12.96
CA TRP A 200 -20.26 18.93 13.87
C TRP A 200 -21.17 18.72 15.05
#